data_138063a5ee49cc964eb35f127a9cfa16
#
_entry.id   138063a5ee49cc964eb35f127a9cfa16
#
_cell.length_a   1.000
_cell.length_b   1.000
_cell.length_c   1.000
_cell.angle_alpha   90.00
_cell.angle_beta   90.00
_cell.angle_gamma   90.00
#
_symmetry.space_group_name_H-M   'P 1'
#
loop_
_entity.id
_entity.type
_entity.pdbx_description
1 polymer ?
#
loop_
_entity_poly.entity_id
_entity_poly.type
_entity_poly.pdbx_seq_one_letter_code
_entity_poly.pdbx_strand_id
1 'polypeptide(L)' 'QAAIGQEYVITNLSGSSVTIAAYNPAAATNDDWLNGTEAGTYTLTTGNSVILKAVTIVSNEGHWFVYD' A
#
# COMPACT_ATOMS: atom_id res chain seq x y z
N GLN A 1 1.69 -3.23 -11.19
CA GLN A 1 2.59 -2.18 -10.74
C GLN A 1 1.91 -0.83 -10.70
N ALA A 2 2.45 0.06 -9.89
CA ALA A 2 1.88 1.38 -9.68
C ALA A 2 2.31 2.35 -10.77
N ALA A 3 1.49 3.38 -10.99
CA ALA A 3 1.87 4.56 -11.74
C ALA A 3 1.96 5.72 -10.76
N ILE A 4 2.95 6.61 -10.95
CA ILE A 4 3.10 7.77 -10.07
C ILE A 4 1.80 8.58 -10.09
N GLY A 5 1.33 8.95 -8.90
CA GLY A 5 0.10 9.70 -8.74
C GLY A 5 -1.16 8.84 -8.64
N GLN A 6 -1.04 7.53 -8.81
CA GLN A 6 -2.17 6.63 -8.64
C GLN A 6 -2.62 6.61 -7.18
N GLU A 7 -3.93 6.65 -6.96
CA GLU A 7 -4.50 6.71 -5.61
C GLU A 7 -5.63 5.72 -5.46
N TYR A 8 -5.73 5.16 -4.25
CA TYR A 8 -6.87 4.34 -3.84
C TYR A 8 -7.35 4.82 -2.48
N VAL A 9 -8.67 4.86 -2.31
CA VAL A 9 -9.29 5.12 -1.02
C VAL A 9 -9.83 3.79 -0.51
N ILE A 10 -9.43 3.42 0.70
CA ILE A 10 -9.86 2.17 1.31
C ILE A 10 -10.55 2.48 2.62
N THR A 11 -11.78 1.98 2.78
CA THR A 11 -12.56 2.11 4.00
C THR A 11 -12.81 0.72 4.57
N ASN A 12 -12.53 0.55 5.85
CA ASN A 12 -12.75 -0.74 6.51
C ASN A 12 -14.04 -0.72 7.31
N LEU A 13 -15.05 -1.44 6.84
CA LEU A 13 -16.33 -1.57 7.52
C LEU A 13 -16.60 -3.02 7.94
N SER A 14 -15.55 -3.84 8.04
CA SER A 14 -15.72 -5.28 8.25
C SER A 14 -16.00 -5.67 9.70
N GLY A 15 -15.82 -4.77 10.65
CA GLY A 15 -15.97 -5.08 12.07
C GLY A 15 -14.70 -5.58 12.73
N SER A 16 -13.62 -5.73 11.99
CA SER A 16 -12.31 -6.09 12.54
C SER A 16 -11.21 -5.43 11.72
N SER A 17 -9.98 -5.45 12.23
CA SER A 17 -8.86 -4.87 11.51
C SER A 17 -8.55 -5.68 10.26
N VAL A 18 -8.13 -4.98 9.19
CA VAL A 18 -7.62 -5.62 7.97
C VAL A 18 -6.20 -5.15 7.73
N THR A 19 -5.41 -5.98 7.08
CA THR A 19 -4.05 -5.65 6.73
C THR A 19 -3.98 -5.26 5.27
N ILE A 20 -3.43 -4.06 5.00
CA ILE A 20 -3.12 -3.62 3.66
C ILE A 20 -1.66 -4.00 3.40
N ALA A 21 -1.42 -4.71 2.31
CA ALA A 21 -0.06 -5.17 2.00
C ALA A 21 0.37 -4.63 0.64
N ALA A 22 1.63 -4.23 0.55
CA ALA A 22 2.21 -3.87 -0.73
C ALA A 22 2.35 -5.11 -1.60
N TYR A 23 2.27 -4.91 -2.92
CA TYR A 23 2.42 -6.00 -3.87
C TYR A 23 3.77 -6.70 -3.65
N ASN A 24 3.71 -8.02 -3.52
CA ASN A 24 4.88 -8.82 -3.16
C ASN A 24 4.89 -10.09 -4.02
N PRO A 25 5.38 -10.00 -5.27
CA PRO A 25 5.42 -11.18 -6.14
C PRO A 25 6.41 -12.22 -5.63
N ALA A 26 6.18 -13.47 -6.00
CA ALA A 26 7.01 -14.58 -5.52
C ALA A 26 8.49 -14.41 -5.87
N ALA A 27 8.81 -13.71 -6.94
CA ALA A 27 10.19 -13.49 -7.37
C ALA A 27 10.94 -12.52 -6.47
N ALA A 28 10.25 -11.70 -5.70
CA ALA A 28 10.82 -10.80 -4.69
C ALA A 28 11.74 -9.70 -5.23
N THR A 29 11.94 -9.59 -6.53
CA THR A 29 12.82 -8.56 -7.09
C THR A 29 12.09 -7.28 -7.44
N ASN A 30 10.75 -7.30 -7.43
CA ASN A 30 9.92 -6.16 -7.80
C ASN A 30 8.84 -5.92 -6.75
N ASP A 31 9.17 -6.14 -5.48
CA ASP A 31 8.22 -5.89 -4.40
C ASP A 31 7.92 -4.39 -4.32
N ASP A 32 6.65 -4.05 -4.22
CA ASP A 32 6.28 -2.68 -3.94
C ASP A 32 6.60 -2.34 -2.49
N TRP A 33 6.73 -1.05 -2.22
CA TRP A 33 7.04 -0.53 -0.90
C TRP A 33 5.82 0.16 -0.31
N LEU A 34 5.66 0.07 0.99
CA LEU A 34 4.59 0.75 1.70
C LEU A 34 5.21 1.51 2.88
N ASN A 35 5.00 2.83 2.92
CA ASN A 35 5.52 3.70 3.97
C ASN A 35 7.02 3.54 4.18
N GLY A 36 7.77 3.35 3.09
CA GLY A 36 9.21 3.25 3.14
C GLY A 36 9.75 1.87 3.49
N THR A 37 8.90 0.85 3.52
CA THR A 37 9.31 -0.52 3.83
C THR A 37 9.00 -1.42 2.65
N GLU A 38 10.01 -2.14 2.16
CA GLU A 38 9.82 -3.10 1.08
C GLU A 38 8.86 -4.19 1.54
N ALA A 39 7.87 -4.50 0.69
CA ALA A 39 6.81 -5.46 1.00
C ALA A 39 6.12 -5.13 2.33
N GLY A 40 6.01 -3.84 2.64
CA GLY A 40 5.46 -3.39 3.91
C GLY A 40 3.96 -3.61 4.02
N THR A 41 3.47 -3.51 5.26
CA THR A 41 2.05 -3.66 5.55
C THR A 41 1.57 -2.51 6.42
N TYR A 42 0.24 -2.29 6.42
CA TYR A 42 -0.40 -1.28 7.24
C TYR A 42 -1.71 -1.87 7.78
N THR A 43 -1.93 -1.74 9.08
CA THR A 43 -3.16 -2.24 9.71
C THR A 43 -4.21 -1.14 9.73
N LEU A 44 -5.35 -1.41 9.09
CA LEU A 44 -6.48 -0.48 9.03
C LEU A 44 -7.56 -0.99 9.97
N THR A 45 -7.81 -0.25 11.04
CA THR A 45 -8.84 -0.61 12.02
C THR A 45 -10.23 -0.35 11.45
N THR A 46 -11.21 -1.08 11.98
CA THR A 46 -12.59 -0.92 11.53
C THR A 46 -13.09 0.50 11.77
N GLY A 47 -13.88 0.99 10.83
CA GLY A 47 -14.43 2.34 10.89
C GLY A 47 -13.51 3.42 10.33
N ASN A 48 -12.28 3.07 9.97
CA ASN A 48 -11.30 4.03 9.45
C ASN A 48 -11.17 3.94 7.95
N SER A 49 -10.70 5.03 7.36
CA SER A 49 -10.41 5.12 5.94
C SER A 49 -9.01 5.67 5.76
N VAL A 50 -8.33 5.23 4.69
CA VAL A 50 -7.03 5.76 4.33
C VAL A 50 -6.97 5.98 2.83
N ILE A 51 -6.05 6.84 2.41
CA ILE A 51 -5.71 7.04 1.00
C ILE A 51 -4.33 6.45 0.78
N LEU A 52 -4.22 5.57 -0.21
CA LEU A 52 -2.94 5.05 -0.66
C LEU A 52 -2.53 5.79 -1.91
N LYS A 53 -1.33 6.33 -1.92
CA LYS A 53 -0.85 7.11 -3.06
C LYS A 53 0.54 6.63 -3.46
N ALA A 54 0.71 6.34 -4.75
CA ALA A 54 2.00 6.00 -5.32
C ALA A 54 2.76 7.29 -5.61
N VAL A 55 3.86 7.52 -4.92
CA VAL A 55 4.58 8.79 -5.02
C VAL A 55 5.84 8.68 -5.84
N THR A 56 6.38 7.49 -6.03
CA THR A 56 7.55 7.30 -6.89
C THR A 56 7.65 5.85 -7.32
N ILE A 57 8.43 5.61 -8.38
CA ILE A 57 8.71 4.26 -8.86
C ILE A 57 10.20 4.15 -9.04
N VAL A 58 10.80 3.15 -8.39
CA VAL A 58 12.24 2.89 -8.48
C VAL A 58 12.42 1.45 -8.92
N SER A 59 13.11 1.24 -10.04
CA SER A 59 13.39 -0.10 -10.57
C SER A 59 12.13 -0.97 -10.67
N ASN A 60 11.05 -0.40 -11.19
CA ASN A 60 9.73 -1.05 -11.32
C ASN A 60 9.04 -1.35 -10.00
N GLU A 61 9.55 -0.83 -8.90
CA GLU A 61 8.91 -0.99 -7.59
C GLU A 61 8.14 0.28 -7.25
N GLY A 62 6.83 0.16 -7.05
CA GLY A 62 6.00 1.26 -6.65
C GLY A 62 6.19 1.56 -5.16
N HIS A 63 6.37 2.82 -4.84
CA HIS A 63 6.49 3.26 -3.45
C HIS A 63 5.19 3.94 -3.06
N TRP A 64 4.42 3.27 -2.24
CA TRP A 64 3.12 3.71 -1.79
C TRP A 64 3.21 4.31 -0.39
N PHE A 65 2.43 5.35 -0.14
CA PHE A 65 2.32 5.92 1.18
C PHE A 65 0.86 5.99 1.59
N VAL A 66 0.63 5.81 2.89
CA VAL A 66 -0.71 5.83 3.49
C VAL A 66 -0.94 7.20 4.07
N TYR A 67 -2.08 7.80 3.71
CA TYR A 67 -2.52 9.08 4.26
C TYR A 67 -3.86 8.88 4.97
N ASP A 68 -3.95 9.34 6.18
CA ASP A 68 -5.17 9.28 6.97
C ASP A 68 -6.14 10.39 6.60
#